data_58d79d1c2b33706d366ddf81533da8ac
#
_entry.id   58d79d1c2b33706d366ddf81533da8ac
#
_cell.length_a   1.000
_cell.length_b   1.000
_cell.length_c   1.000
_cell.angle_alpha   90.00
_cell.angle_beta   90.00
_cell.angle_gamma   90.00
#
_symmetry.space_group_name_H-M   'P 1'
#
loop_
_entity.id
_entity.type
_entity.pdbx_description
1 polymer ?
#
loop_
_entity_poly.entity_id
_entity_poly.type
_entity_poly.pdbx_seq_one_letter_code
_entity_poly.pdbx_strand_id
1 'polypeptide(L)'
;MIGSFIRFDLTSWLPRRQTLLLLGFVAVIGILLPVPGMAITGAAIVTSLMIATPFLGDERGRLDTLYGILPVSRSSVVVGRAGSIVVFALLASAIAFAVTVLMASVRGGSLDWGLLLVIQAVAIAFVGLSASIQLPVLFRIGYTRGRLISYAPALLIAGLAWLAQAIGVLDGAQEAATGVPLPLVVGLGLALGAVGIVVGVLVAVPLYRKREL
;
A
#
# COMPACT_ATOMS: atom_id res chain seq x y z
N MET A 1 9.32 11.10 -19.27
CA MET A 1 7.98 11.59 -18.92
C MET A 1 7.42 10.91 -17.64
N ILE A 2 7.32 9.56 -17.54
CA ILE A 2 6.79 8.88 -16.33
C ILE A 2 7.61 9.22 -15.08
N GLY A 3 8.94 9.14 -15.13
CA GLY A 3 9.80 9.45 -13.97
C GLY A 3 9.69 10.91 -13.50
N SER A 4 9.53 11.85 -14.43
CA SER A 4 9.30 13.27 -14.08
C SER A 4 7.95 13.46 -13.38
N PHE A 5 6.93 12.71 -13.81
CA PHE A 5 5.61 12.73 -13.15
C PHE A 5 5.68 12.11 -11.74
N ILE A 6 6.35 10.96 -11.58
CA ILE A 6 6.56 10.33 -10.26
C ILE A 6 7.23 11.33 -9.30
N ARG A 7 8.30 12.00 -9.74
CA ARG A 7 9.00 13.00 -8.95
C ARG A 7 8.10 14.17 -8.57
N PHE A 8 7.37 14.72 -9.55
CA PHE A 8 6.41 15.80 -9.32
C PHE A 8 5.33 15.38 -8.30
N ASP A 9 4.75 14.20 -8.51
CA ASP A 9 3.72 13.66 -7.65
C ASP A 9 4.23 13.48 -6.22
N LEU A 10 5.38 12.82 -6.02
CA LEU A 10 5.99 12.64 -4.71
C LEU A 10 6.31 13.98 -4.02
N THR A 11 6.87 14.94 -4.73
CA THR A 11 7.19 16.26 -4.15
C THR A 11 5.96 17.05 -3.77
N SER A 12 4.79 16.76 -4.37
CA SER A 12 3.54 17.47 -4.10
C SER A 12 2.88 17.04 -2.78
N TRP A 13 3.04 15.79 -2.35
CA TRP A 13 2.34 15.28 -1.17
C TRP A 13 3.23 14.64 -0.10
N LEU A 14 4.39 14.09 -0.47
CA LEU A 14 5.30 13.41 0.47
C LEU A 14 5.80 14.36 1.59
N PRO A 15 6.24 15.61 1.33
CA PRO A 15 6.74 16.50 2.38
C PRO A 15 5.63 17.14 3.22
N ARG A 16 4.35 16.80 2.98
CA ARG A 16 3.26 17.35 3.80
C ARG A 16 3.33 16.83 5.22
N ARG A 17 3.04 17.70 6.19
CA ARG A 17 3.05 17.33 7.61
C ARG A 17 2.23 16.08 7.92
N GLN A 18 1.08 15.91 7.26
CA GLN A 18 0.21 14.73 7.44
C GLN A 18 0.90 13.43 7.01
N THR A 19 1.60 13.43 5.88
CA THR A 19 2.34 12.26 5.39
C THR A 19 3.50 11.90 6.30
N LEU A 20 4.26 12.93 6.76
CA LEU A 20 5.37 12.73 7.70
C LEU A 20 4.89 12.23 9.05
N LEU A 21 3.75 12.72 9.56
CA LEU A 21 3.15 12.22 10.79
C LEU A 21 2.74 10.74 10.69
N LEU A 22 2.21 10.32 9.53
CA LEU A 22 1.85 8.91 9.32
C LEU A 22 3.07 8.00 9.22
N LEU A 23 4.15 8.45 8.58
CA LEU A 23 5.42 7.72 8.60
C LEU A 23 6.01 7.66 10.02
N GLY A 24 5.94 8.77 10.76
CA GLY A 24 6.32 8.81 12.16
C GLY A 24 5.47 7.86 13.02
N PHE A 25 4.18 7.76 12.75
CA PHE A 25 3.28 6.83 13.43
C PHE A 25 3.67 5.36 13.21
N VAL A 26 4.11 4.99 12.00
CA VAL A 26 4.68 3.66 11.73
C VAL A 26 5.87 3.36 12.63
N ALA A 27 6.79 4.33 12.79
CA ALA A 27 7.93 4.18 13.67
C ALA A 27 7.49 4.05 15.14
N VAL A 28 6.54 4.87 15.58
CA VAL A 28 5.98 4.82 16.94
C VAL A 28 5.34 3.47 17.25
N ILE A 29 4.58 2.88 16.31
CA ILE A 29 4.03 1.53 16.45
C ILE A 29 5.15 0.52 16.73
N GLY A 30 6.22 0.54 15.94
CA GLY A 30 7.35 -0.38 16.11
C GLY A 30 8.11 -0.19 17.41
N ILE A 31 8.17 1.04 17.92
CA ILE A 31 8.82 1.36 19.21
C ILE A 31 7.96 0.94 20.39
N LEU A 32 6.66 1.21 20.36
CA LEU A 32 5.76 0.97 21.49
C LEU A 32 5.32 -0.49 21.59
N LEU A 33 5.05 -1.14 20.47
CA LEU A 33 4.53 -2.51 20.47
C LEU A 33 5.68 -3.52 20.48
N PRO A 34 5.71 -4.45 21.47
CA PRO A 34 6.79 -5.43 21.59
C PRO A 34 6.65 -6.62 20.64
N VAL A 35 5.78 -6.53 19.64
CA VAL A 35 5.50 -7.61 18.69
C VAL A 35 6.30 -7.40 17.41
N PRO A 36 7.24 -8.32 17.05
CA PRO A 36 7.99 -8.23 15.81
C PRO A 36 7.05 -8.17 14.60
N GLY A 37 7.34 -7.26 13.66
CA GLY A 37 6.54 -7.12 12.44
C GLY A 37 5.30 -6.22 12.53
N MET A 38 4.88 -5.77 13.71
CA MET A 38 3.74 -4.84 13.84
C MET A 38 3.98 -3.51 13.12
N ALA A 39 5.22 -3.01 13.10
CA ALA A 39 5.55 -1.83 12.31
C ALA A 39 5.36 -2.06 10.81
N ILE A 40 5.72 -3.25 10.30
CA ILE A 40 5.56 -3.63 8.89
C ILE A 40 4.07 -3.69 8.52
N THR A 41 3.25 -4.31 9.36
CA THR A 41 1.79 -4.34 9.21
C THR A 41 1.19 -2.94 9.23
N GLY A 42 1.62 -2.11 10.20
CA GLY A 42 1.24 -0.70 10.29
C GLY A 42 1.62 0.09 9.04
N ALA A 43 2.82 -0.10 8.49
CA ALA A 43 3.27 0.53 7.26
C ALA A 43 2.40 0.15 6.05
N ALA A 44 2.00 -1.12 5.96
CA ALA A 44 1.12 -1.58 4.90
C ALA A 44 -0.28 -0.92 4.99
N ILE A 45 -0.87 -0.85 6.18
CA ILE A 45 -2.15 -0.18 6.41
C ILE A 45 -2.05 1.31 6.08
N VAL A 46 -1.02 2.00 6.60
CA VAL A 46 -0.77 3.42 6.29
C VAL A 46 -0.60 3.63 4.80
N THR A 47 0.15 2.78 4.11
CA THR A 47 0.33 2.88 2.66
C THR A 47 -1.01 2.70 1.93
N SER A 48 -1.82 1.73 2.31
CA SER A 48 -3.16 1.52 1.74
C SER A 48 -4.05 2.75 1.88
N LEU A 49 -4.06 3.39 3.04
CA LEU A 49 -4.81 4.64 3.28
C LEU A 49 -4.24 5.83 2.48
N MET A 50 -2.92 5.85 2.27
CA MET A 50 -2.25 6.92 1.54
C MET A 50 -2.45 6.87 0.04
N ILE A 51 -2.91 5.74 -0.54
CA ILE A 51 -3.24 5.63 -1.98
C ILE A 51 -4.20 6.75 -2.43
N ALA A 52 -5.13 7.15 -1.58
CA ALA A 52 -6.11 8.18 -1.89
C ALA A 52 -5.59 9.63 -1.73
N THR A 53 -4.50 9.83 -0.99
CA THR A 53 -3.98 11.18 -0.64
C THR A 53 -3.60 12.03 -1.86
N PRO A 54 -2.91 11.51 -2.88
CA PRO A 54 -2.61 12.26 -4.09
C PRO A 54 -3.86 12.77 -4.80
N PHE A 55 -4.94 11.97 -4.84
CA PHE A 55 -6.22 12.35 -5.46
C PHE A 55 -6.92 13.50 -4.73
N LEU A 56 -6.79 13.55 -3.39
CA LEU A 56 -7.23 14.71 -2.62
C LEU A 56 -6.44 15.98 -3.01
N GLY A 57 -5.14 15.82 -3.27
CA GLY A 57 -4.31 16.92 -3.76
C GLY A 57 -4.76 17.41 -5.13
N ASP A 58 -5.08 16.51 -6.04
CA ASP A 58 -5.55 16.82 -7.38
C ASP A 58 -6.89 17.58 -7.35
N GLU A 59 -7.87 17.13 -6.57
CA GLU A 59 -9.16 17.82 -6.44
C GLU A 59 -9.01 19.22 -5.84
N ARG A 60 -8.22 19.37 -4.78
CA ARG A 60 -7.98 20.68 -4.14
C ARG A 60 -7.22 21.65 -5.04
N GLY A 61 -6.25 21.15 -5.80
CA GLY A 61 -5.42 21.94 -6.72
C GLY A 61 -6.02 22.09 -8.11
N ARG A 62 -7.18 21.49 -8.40
CA ARG A 62 -7.78 21.42 -9.75
C ARG A 62 -6.78 20.92 -10.79
N LEU A 63 -5.90 19.98 -10.40
CA LEU A 63 -4.83 19.47 -11.26
C LEU A 63 -5.36 18.63 -12.41
N ASP A 64 -6.56 18.05 -12.29
CA ASP A 64 -7.25 17.34 -13.38
C ASP A 64 -7.42 18.27 -14.61
N THR A 65 -7.78 19.55 -14.40
CA THR A 65 -7.86 20.55 -15.48
C THR A 65 -6.49 20.84 -16.08
N LEU A 66 -5.45 20.93 -15.24
CA LEU A 66 -4.08 21.15 -15.70
C LEU A 66 -3.59 19.96 -16.55
N TYR A 67 -3.87 18.73 -16.13
CA TYR A 67 -3.52 17.52 -16.90
C TYR A 67 -4.24 17.44 -18.26
N GLY A 68 -5.43 18.06 -18.38
CA GLY A 68 -6.16 18.17 -19.63
C GLY A 68 -5.52 19.12 -20.64
N ILE A 69 -4.78 20.14 -20.17
CA ILE A 69 -4.12 21.16 -21.00
C ILE A 69 -2.67 20.74 -21.37
N LEU A 70 -2.01 19.99 -20.49
CA LEU A 70 -0.64 19.56 -20.71
C LEU A 70 -0.59 18.41 -21.74
N PRO A 71 0.49 18.31 -22.55
CA PRO A 71 0.69 17.22 -23.49
C PRO A 71 1.12 15.93 -22.78
N VAL A 72 0.39 15.55 -21.73
CA VAL A 72 0.65 14.34 -20.94
C VAL A 72 -0.44 13.32 -21.23
N SER A 73 -0.06 12.10 -21.62
CA SER A 73 -1.05 11.05 -21.85
C SER A 73 -1.71 10.62 -20.53
N ARG A 74 -3.03 10.39 -20.55
CA ARG A 74 -3.78 9.90 -19.37
C ARG A 74 -3.20 8.60 -18.80
N SER A 75 -2.65 7.74 -19.65
CA SER A 75 -1.94 6.53 -19.22
C SER A 75 -0.67 6.84 -18.43
N SER A 76 0.11 7.86 -18.83
CA SER A 76 1.31 8.26 -18.10
C SER A 76 0.98 8.82 -16.72
N VAL A 77 -0.17 9.48 -16.55
CA VAL A 77 -0.67 9.93 -15.24
C VAL A 77 -0.97 8.73 -14.33
N VAL A 78 -1.70 7.74 -14.84
CA VAL A 78 -2.06 6.54 -14.07
C VAL A 78 -0.81 5.76 -13.67
N VAL A 79 0.09 5.48 -14.63
CA VAL A 79 1.33 4.74 -14.36
C VAL A 79 2.24 5.52 -13.40
N GLY A 80 2.35 6.83 -13.59
CA GLY A 80 3.15 7.67 -12.70
C GLY A 80 2.60 7.71 -11.28
N ARG A 81 1.27 7.77 -11.11
CA ARG A 81 0.60 7.69 -9.81
C ARG A 81 0.85 6.34 -9.12
N ALA A 82 0.70 5.23 -9.84
CA ALA A 82 1.03 3.93 -9.32
C ALA A 82 2.51 3.84 -8.90
N GLY A 83 3.41 4.41 -9.71
CA GLY A 83 4.85 4.49 -9.38
C GLY A 83 5.13 5.28 -8.10
N SER A 84 4.47 6.43 -7.88
CA SER A 84 4.63 7.21 -6.64
C SER A 84 4.13 6.46 -5.41
N ILE A 85 3.03 5.70 -5.53
CA ILE A 85 2.52 4.84 -4.46
C ILE A 85 3.51 3.73 -4.15
N VAL A 86 4.11 3.09 -5.16
CA VAL A 86 5.14 2.06 -4.95
C VAL A 86 6.35 2.63 -4.22
N VAL A 87 6.84 3.81 -4.62
CA VAL A 87 7.96 4.46 -3.93
C VAL A 87 7.62 4.76 -2.47
N PHE A 88 6.42 5.25 -2.20
CA PHE A 88 5.97 5.48 -0.82
C PHE A 88 5.87 4.17 -0.03
N ALA A 89 5.33 3.11 -0.62
CA ALA A 89 5.25 1.79 -0.02
C ALA A 89 6.63 1.26 0.38
N LEU A 90 7.61 1.40 -0.52
CA LEU A 90 9.00 0.99 -0.26
C LEU A 90 9.63 1.82 0.86
N LEU A 91 9.40 3.12 0.90
CA LEU A 91 9.90 3.99 1.98
C LEU A 91 9.28 3.63 3.33
N ALA A 92 7.96 3.50 3.39
CA ALA A 92 7.25 3.12 4.62
C ALA A 92 7.69 1.73 5.13
N SER A 93 7.82 0.78 4.20
CA SER A 93 8.29 -0.57 4.47
C SER A 93 9.75 -0.58 4.98
N ALA A 94 10.64 0.18 4.36
CA ALA A 94 12.03 0.30 4.79
C ALA A 94 12.16 0.89 6.20
N ILE A 95 11.38 1.94 6.50
CA ILE A 95 11.32 2.54 7.85
C ILE A 95 10.82 1.50 8.86
N ALA A 96 9.73 0.81 8.55
CA ALA A 96 9.14 -0.19 9.44
C ALA A 96 10.09 -1.35 9.70
N PHE A 97 10.77 -1.84 8.66
CA PHE A 97 11.76 -2.90 8.77
C PHE A 97 12.95 -2.48 9.62
N ALA A 98 13.51 -1.27 9.35
CA ALA A 98 14.62 -0.72 10.13
C ALA A 98 14.26 -0.56 11.61
N VAL A 99 13.07 -0.03 11.90
CA VAL A 99 12.59 0.12 13.29
C VAL A 99 12.41 -1.25 13.96
N THR A 100 11.87 -2.24 13.25
CA THR A 100 11.71 -3.59 13.79
C THR A 100 13.06 -4.21 14.15
N VAL A 101 14.06 -4.13 13.28
CA VAL A 101 15.41 -4.65 13.52
C VAL A 101 16.09 -3.89 14.68
N LEU A 102 15.99 -2.57 14.68
CA LEU A 102 16.57 -1.73 15.75
C LEU A 102 15.96 -2.07 17.11
N MET A 103 14.65 -2.18 17.19
CA MET A 103 13.98 -2.47 18.45
C MET A 103 14.26 -3.88 18.96
N ALA A 104 14.40 -4.86 18.07
CA ALA A 104 14.81 -6.19 18.46
C ALA A 104 16.23 -6.21 19.05
N SER A 105 17.18 -5.48 18.43
CA SER A 105 18.54 -5.39 18.96
C SER A 105 18.61 -4.68 20.30
N VAL A 106 17.86 -3.58 20.48
CA VAL A 106 17.81 -2.81 21.75
C VAL A 106 17.17 -3.62 22.89
N ARG A 107 16.18 -4.44 22.59
CA ARG A 107 15.47 -5.27 23.58
C ARG A 107 16.14 -6.62 23.85
N GLY A 108 17.24 -6.93 23.16
CA GLY A 108 17.96 -8.21 23.31
C GLY A 108 17.15 -9.42 22.82
N GLY A 109 16.16 -9.20 21.93
CA GLY A 109 15.33 -10.25 21.35
C GLY A 109 15.99 -10.94 20.15
N SER A 110 15.72 -12.24 19.98
CA SER A 110 16.07 -12.94 18.74
C SER A 110 15.09 -12.56 17.63
N LEU A 111 15.61 -12.24 16.43
CA LEU A 111 14.82 -12.01 15.25
C LEU A 111 14.61 -13.32 14.49
N ASP A 112 13.36 -13.68 14.29
CA ASP A 112 13.00 -14.68 13.29
C ASP A 112 12.91 -14.02 11.91
N TRP A 113 13.98 -14.14 11.13
CA TRP A 113 14.07 -13.60 9.78
C TRP A 113 13.04 -14.22 8.84
N GLY A 114 12.69 -15.49 9.02
CA GLY A 114 11.67 -16.17 8.23
C GLY A 114 10.31 -15.51 8.43
N LEU A 115 9.92 -15.31 9.69
CA LEU A 115 8.68 -14.64 10.05
C LEU A 115 8.63 -13.20 9.50
N LEU A 116 9.72 -12.43 9.61
CA LEU A 116 9.77 -11.07 9.10
C LEU A 116 9.61 -11.02 7.58
N LEU A 117 10.22 -11.95 6.84
CA LEU A 117 10.06 -12.03 5.39
C LEU A 117 8.63 -12.38 4.99
N VAL A 118 7.98 -13.29 5.72
CA VAL A 118 6.56 -13.61 5.49
C VAL A 118 5.67 -12.40 5.74
N ILE A 119 5.83 -11.71 6.87
CA ILE A 119 5.05 -10.51 7.19
C ILE A 119 5.27 -9.42 6.12
N GLN A 120 6.53 -9.25 5.66
CA GLN A 120 6.86 -8.31 4.60
C GLN A 120 6.18 -8.66 3.27
N ALA A 121 6.18 -9.94 2.89
CA ALA A 121 5.54 -10.42 1.67
C ALA A 121 4.01 -10.24 1.73
N VAL A 122 3.38 -10.55 2.85
CA VAL A 122 1.95 -10.31 3.11
C VAL A 122 1.62 -8.82 3.05
N ALA A 123 2.47 -7.97 3.63
CA ALA A 123 2.32 -6.52 3.58
C ALA A 123 2.35 -5.99 2.13
N ILE A 124 3.27 -6.48 1.30
CA ILE A 124 3.36 -6.11 -0.12
C ILE A 124 2.14 -6.60 -0.89
N ALA A 125 1.68 -7.84 -0.66
CA ALA A 125 0.46 -8.37 -1.25
C ALA A 125 -0.76 -7.51 -0.89
N PHE A 126 -0.90 -7.14 0.38
CA PHE A 126 -1.98 -6.27 0.86
C PHE A 126 -1.99 -4.91 0.17
N VAL A 127 -0.83 -4.25 0.05
CA VAL A 127 -0.72 -2.95 -0.64
C VAL A 127 -1.08 -3.09 -2.12
N GLY A 128 -0.62 -4.14 -2.79
CA GLY A 128 -0.94 -4.40 -4.20
C GLY A 128 -2.43 -4.66 -4.42
N LEU A 129 -3.06 -5.48 -3.59
CA LEU A 129 -4.50 -5.72 -3.62
C LEU A 129 -5.29 -4.44 -3.31
N SER A 130 -4.83 -3.64 -2.35
CA SER A 130 -5.43 -2.34 -2.06
C SER A 130 -5.38 -1.41 -3.28
N ALA A 131 -4.24 -1.36 -3.97
CA ALA A 131 -4.06 -0.55 -5.17
C ALA A 131 -4.95 -1.05 -6.33
N SER A 132 -5.14 -2.36 -6.48
CA SER A 132 -6.00 -2.95 -7.53
C SER A 132 -7.45 -2.51 -7.41
N ILE A 133 -7.94 -2.28 -6.20
CA ILE A 133 -9.31 -1.83 -5.92
C ILE A 133 -9.40 -0.30 -5.97
N GLN A 134 -8.48 0.38 -5.28
CA GLN A 134 -8.58 1.82 -5.06
C GLN A 134 -8.25 2.64 -6.31
N LEU A 135 -7.21 2.28 -7.08
CA LEU A 135 -6.80 3.05 -8.25
C LEU A 135 -7.93 3.19 -9.29
N PRO A 136 -8.58 2.11 -9.76
CA PRO A 136 -9.66 2.22 -10.72
C PRO A 136 -10.82 3.10 -10.24
N VAL A 137 -11.20 2.96 -8.98
CA VAL A 137 -12.32 3.71 -8.40
C VAL A 137 -11.97 5.19 -8.27
N LEU A 138 -10.80 5.51 -7.71
CA LEU A 138 -10.37 6.89 -7.50
C LEU A 138 -10.14 7.64 -8.82
N PHE A 139 -9.61 6.97 -9.85
CA PHE A 139 -9.50 7.58 -11.19
C PHE A 139 -10.85 7.79 -11.87
N ARG A 140 -11.85 6.93 -11.58
CA ARG A 140 -13.19 7.06 -12.18
C ARG A 140 -14.03 8.14 -11.51
N ILE A 141 -14.13 8.14 -10.19
CA ILE A 141 -15.10 8.97 -9.44
C ILE A 141 -14.45 10.08 -8.60
N GLY A 142 -13.13 10.12 -8.53
CA GLY A 142 -12.37 11.09 -7.73
C GLY A 142 -12.31 10.75 -6.24
N TYR A 143 -11.64 11.62 -5.47
CA TYR A 143 -11.44 11.42 -4.03
C TYR A 143 -12.73 11.62 -3.23
N THR A 144 -13.45 12.72 -3.46
CA THR A 144 -14.61 13.10 -2.62
C THR A 144 -15.69 12.02 -2.59
N ARG A 145 -15.97 11.39 -3.73
CA ARG A 145 -16.95 10.29 -3.84
C ARG A 145 -16.33 8.92 -3.52
N GLY A 146 -15.02 8.75 -3.77
CA GLY A 146 -14.29 7.49 -3.59
C GLY A 146 -13.60 7.31 -2.25
N ARG A 147 -13.61 8.32 -1.35
CA ARG A 147 -12.84 8.28 -0.09
C ARG A 147 -13.12 7.06 0.79
N LEU A 148 -14.35 6.57 0.81
CA LEU A 148 -14.72 5.41 1.61
C LEU A 148 -14.08 4.12 1.09
N ILE A 149 -13.77 4.06 -0.22
CA ILE A 149 -13.10 2.89 -0.80
C ILE A 149 -11.68 2.70 -0.27
N SER A 150 -11.06 3.76 0.27
CA SER A 150 -9.73 3.67 0.88
C SER A 150 -9.70 2.78 2.12
N TYR A 151 -10.82 2.63 2.80
CA TYR A 151 -10.97 1.76 3.96
C TYR A 151 -11.38 0.33 3.58
N ALA A 152 -11.95 0.13 2.38
CA ALA A 152 -12.50 -1.14 1.96
C ALA A 152 -11.49 -2.30 2.01
N PRO A 153 -10.23 -2.18 1.55
CA PRO A 153 -9.28 -3.30 1.62
C PRO A 153 -8.98 -3.72 3.05
N ALA A 154 -8.80 -2.77 3.96
CA ALA A 154 -8.54 -3.08 5.37
C ALA A 154 -9.76 -3.73 6.05
N LEU A 155 -10.96 -3.22 5.78
CA LEU A 155 -12.20 -3.79 6.31
C LEU A 155 -12.50 -5.18 5.73
N LEU A 156 -12.26 -5.40 4.44
CA LEU A 156 -12.42 -6.70 3.80
C LEU A 156 -11.49 -7.74 4.42
N ILE A 157 -10.20 -7.41 4.58
CA ILE A 157 -9.25 -8.35 5.17
C ILE A 157 -9.56 -8.61 6.63
N ALA A 158 -9.90 -7.58 7.41
CA ALA A 158 -10.29 -7.75 8.81
C ALA A 158 -11.55 -8.61 8.93
N GLY A 159 -12.56 -8.37 8.08
CA GLY A 159 -13.79 -9.16 8.05
C GLY A 159 -13.57 -10.61 7.63
N LEU A 160 -12.76 -10.83 6.60
CA LEU A 160 -12.40 -12.19 6.14
C LEU A 160 -11.57 -12.94 7.21
N ALA A 161 -10.62 -12.27 7.86
CA ALA A 161 -9.84 -12.87 8.92
C ALA A 161 -10.71 -13.25 10.13
N TRP A 162 -11.62 -12.34 10.52
CA TRP A 162 -12.59 -12.62 11.59
C TRP A 162 -13.51 -13.80 11.24
N LEU A 163 -14.02 -13.83 10.00
CA LEU A 163 -14.86 -14.92 9.54
C LEU A 163 -14.10 -16.24 9.51
N ALA A 164 -12.87 -16.26 8.96
CA ALA A 164 -12.04 -17.45 8.90
C ALA A 164 -11.69 -17.99 10.29
N GLN A 165 -11.50 -17.10 11.27
CA GLN A 165 -11.33 -17.48 12.66
C GLN A 165 -12.63 -18.07 13.25
N ALA A 166 -13.78 -17.45 12.99
CA ALA A 166 -15.08 -17.90 13.52
C ALA A 166 -15.48 -19.29 13.02
N ILE A 167 -15.08 -19.67 11.80
CA ILE A 167 -15.36 -20.99 11.20
C ILE A 167 -14.21 -21.99 11.37
N GLY A 168 -13.15 -21.66 12.13
CA GLY A 168 -12.03 -22.55 12.44
C GLY A 168 -11.07 -22.84 11.27
N VAL A 169 -11.19 -22.14 10.15
CA VAL A 169 -10.31 -22.36 8.98
C VAL A 169 -8.87 -21.93 9.27
N LEU A 170 -8.66 -20.96 10.16
CA LEU A 170 -7.30 -20.50 10.50
C LEU A 170 -6.47 -21.56 11.21
N ASP A 171 -7.09 -22.42 12.02
CA ASP A 171 -6.39 -23.47 12.74
C ASP A 171 -5.82 -24.51 11.75
N GLY A 172 -6.66 -24.98 10.80
CA GLY A 172 -6.21 -25.88 9.73
C GLY A 172 -5.24 -25.23 8.74
N ALA A 173 -5.40 -23.94 8.45
CA ALA A 173 -4.49 -23.20 7.57
C ALA A 173 -3.10 -23.02 8.21
N GLN A 174 -3.04 -22.87 9.52
CA GLN A 174 -1.79 -22.75 10.26
C GLN A 174 -0.98 -24.05 10.23
N GLU A 175 -1.63 -25.20 10.38
CA GLU A 175 -1.01 -26.52 10.24
C GLU A 175 -0.54 -26.76 8.80
N ALA A 176 -1.36 -26.43 7.79
CA ALA A 176 -0.98 -26.56 6.38
C ALA A 176 0.19 -25.65 5.99
N ALA A 177 0.28 -24.45 6.58
CA ALA A 177 1.34 -23.49 6.30
C ALA A 177 2.72 -23.93 6.82
N THR A 178 2.77 -24.80 7.85
CA THR A 178 4.05 -25.29 8.40
C THR A 178 4.85 -26.13 7.40
N GLY A 179 4.18 -26.72 6.38
CA GLY A 179 4.82 -27.50 5.32
C GLY A 179 5.23 -26.71 4.08
N VAL A 180 4.88 -25.41 3.99
CA VAL A 180 5.15 -24.62 2.78
C VAL A 180 6.54 -24.00 2.85
N PRO A 181 7.41 -24.19 1.82
CA PRO A 181 8.73 -23.59 1.80
C PRO A 181 8.69 -22.06 1.86
N LEU A 182 9.48 -21.46 2.74
CA LEU A 182 9.57 -20.00 2.91
C LEU A 182 9.73 -19.23 1.58
N PRO A 183 10.60 -19.64 0.63
CA PRO A 183 10.74 -18.95 -0.65
C PRO A 183 9.45 -18.90 -1.47
N LEU A 184 8.61 -19.93 -1.37
CA LEU A 184 7.33 -20.01 -2.07
C LEU A 184 6.34 -18.97 -1.49
N VAL A 185 6.24 -18.90 -0.16
CA VAL A 185 5.36 -17.94 0.52
C VAL A 185 5.76 -16.49 0.17
N VAL A 186 7.06 -16.21 0.27
CA VAL A 186 7.61 -14.91 -0.07
C VAL A 186 7.39 -14.59 -1.55
N GLY A 187 7.68 -15.53 -2.45
CA GLY A 187 7.48 -15.37 -3.88
C GLY A 187 6.02 -15.10 -4.26
N LEU A 188 5.08 -15.84 -3.66
CA LEU A 188 3.64 -15.61 -3.87
C LEU A 188 3.19 -14.24 -3.37
N GLY A 189 3.64 -13.81 -2.19
CA GLY A 189 3.29 -12.50 -1.66
C GLY A 189 3.78 -11.35 -2.55
N LEU A 190 5.03 -11.42 -3.01
CA LEU A 190 5.60 -10.45 -3.94
C LEU A 190 4.87 -10.45 -5.30
N ALA A 191 4.58 -11.64 -5.84
CA ALA A 191 3.85 -11.78 -7.09
C ALA A 191 2.43 -11.20 -6.99
N LEU A 192 1.68 -11.52 -5.92
CA LEU A 192 0.35 -10.97 -5.68
C LEU A 192 0.38 -9.44 -5.56
N GLY A 193 1.38 -8.89 -4.87
CA GLY A 193 1.57 -7.45 -4.76
C GLY A 193 1.81 -6.78 -6.11
N ALA A 194 2.74 -7.32 -6.90
CA ALA A 194 3.06 -6.82 -8.24
C ALA A 194 1.87 -6.94 -9.20
N VAL A 195 1.22 -8.10 -9.25
CA VAL A 195 0.03 -8.35 -10.08
C VAL A 195 -1.10 -7.40 -9.68
N GLY A 196 -1.34 -7.19 -8.38
CA GLY A 196 -2.35 -6.26 -7.89
C GLY A 196 -2.15 -4.83 -8.40
N ILE A 197 -0.91 -4.32 -8.36
CA ILE A 197 -0.59 -2.99 -8.89
C ILE A 197 -0.79 -2.95 -10.40
N VAL A 198 -0.32 -3.96 -11.15
CA VAL A 198 -0.47 -4.04 -12.61
C VAL A 198 -1.95 -4.07 -12.99
N VAL A 199 -2.75 -4.90 -12.34
CA VAL A 199 -4.21 -4.98 -12.56
C VAL A 199 -4.86 -3.63 -12.27
N GLY A 200 -4.50 -3.00 -11.14
CA GLY A 200 -4.99 -1.67 -10.78
C GLY A 200 -4.74 -0.63 -11.88
N VAL A 201 -3.53 -0.62 -12.44
CA VAL A 201 -3.15 0.28 -13.55
C VAL A 201 -3.92 -0.05 -14.82
N LEU A 202 -3.96 -1.34 -15.22
CA LEU A 202 -4.62 -1.78 -16.45
C LEU A 202 -6.12 -1.45 -16.45
N VAL A 203 -6.78 -1.58 -15.30
CA VAL A 203 -8.20 -1.24 -15.15
C VAL A 203 -8.41 0.28 -15.03
N ALA A 204 -7.53 0.99 -14.34
CA ALA A 204 -7.66 2.44 -14.15
C ALA A 204 -7.46 3.23 -15.46
N VAL A 205 -6.56 2.81 -16.36
CA VAL A 205 -6.27 3.53 -17.62
C VAL A 205 -7.53 3.73 -18.48
N PRO A 206 -8.31 2.70 -18.85
CA PRO A 206 -9.52 2.89 -19.66
C PRO A 206 -10.61 3.67 -18.92
N LEU A 207 -10.72 3.52 -17.60
CA LEU A 207 -11.70 4.26 -16.79
C LEU A 207 -11.37 5.76 -16.74
N TYR A 208 -10.10 6.11 -16.59
CA TYR A 208 -9.68 7.51 -16.62
C TYR A 208 -9.83 8.16 -18.00
N ARG A 209 -9.62 7.37 -19.08
CA ARG A 209 -9.84 7.86 -20.46
C ARG A 209 -11.30 8.24 -20.75
N LYS A 210 -12.25 7.54 -20.13
CA LYS A 210 -13.69 7.76 -20.30
C LYS A 210 -14.25 8.86 -19.38
N ARG A 211 -13.45 9.37 -18.45
CA ARG A 211 -13.86 10.45 -17.56
C ARG A 211 -13.87 11.77 -18.32
N GLU A 212 -15.04 12.42 -18.40
CA GLU A 212 -15.17 13.80 -18.86
C GLU A 212 -14.60 14.72 -17.76
N LEU A 213 -13.67 15.60 -18.15
CA LEU A 213 -12.97 16.53 -17.28
C LEU A 213 -13.57 17.92 -17.44
#